data_6faef035827be0cf58d8985ab07ca7eb
#
_entry.id   6faef035827be0cf58d8985ab07ca7eb
#
_cell.length_a   1.000
_cell.length_b   1.000
_cell.length_c   1.000
_cell.angle_alpha   90.00
_cell.angle_beta   90.00
_cell.angle_gamma   90.00
#
_symmetry.space_group_name_H-M   'P 1'
#
loop_
_entity.id
_entity.type
_entity.pdbx_description
1 polymer ?
#
loop_
_entity_poly.entity_id
_entity_poly.type
_entity_poly.pdbx_seq_one_letter_code
_entity_poly.pdbx_strand_id
1 'polypeptide(L)'
;LDAKTYKAEYVSPNVEKLLGITVEQIQKDISVLGKLHSEDCEDPKKNYLKEIQVNEQQEWDFEYVHQKTGEQRWFHIIAMGSEVNGKKKYILVMSDRTVDKKMNQALYEAVRAAETANRAKSTFLSNMSHDIRTPMNAVIGFTTLAVSNIDNKEKVRDYLGKILSSSNHLLSLINDVLDMSRIESGKIHLEETEVSLSDVLHDLKTIISGHIYAKQLELYMDAMDVTDEDVYCDKTRLNQVLLNLLSNAIKFTPAGGTVSVRLKQFPGTKKGSGLYEIRVKDTGIGMSQDYLTKIFEAFTREKNTTKSKIAGTGL
;
A
#
# COMPACT_ATOMS: atom_id res chain seq x y z
N LEU A 1 -28.01 33.33 27.73
CA LEU A 1 -28.47 33.99 26.53
C LEU A 1 -29.96 34.34 26.70
N ASP A 2 -30.35 35.58 26.46
CA ASP A 2 -31.76 36.00 26.47
C ASP A 2 -32.50 35.49 25.21
N ALA A 3 -33.65 34.83 25.37
CA ALA A 3 -34.34 34.20 24.27
C ALA A 3 -35.01 35.18 23.28
N LYS A 4 -35.26 36.42 23.64
CA LYS A 4 -35.87 37.44 22.78
C LYS A 4 -34.82 38.25 22.01
N THR A 5 -33.76 38.64 22.71
CA THR A 5 -32.73 39.56 22.18
C THR A 5 -31.48 38.81 21.66
N TYR A 6 -31.34 37.54 21.99
CA TYR A 6 -30.14 36.72 21.76
C TYR A 6 -28.86 37.36 22.34
N LYS A 7 -29.00 38.23 23.32
CA LYS A 7 -27.85 38.85 23.99
C LYS A 7 -27.26 37.93 25.03
N ALA A 8 -25.93 37.71 24.98
CA ALA A 8 -25.24 36.94 25.96
C ALA A 8 -25.09 37.72 27.27
N GLU A 9 -25.76 37.28 28.34
CA GLU A 9 -25.67 37.90 29.67
C GLU A 9 -24.40 37.49 30.40
N TYR A 10 -24.00 36.22 30.22
CA TYR A 10 -22.79 35.67 30.78
C TYR A 10 -22.06 34.81 29.73
N VAL A 11 -20.76 34.98 29.65
CA VAL A 11 -19.87 34.20 28.80
C VAL A 11 -18.66 33.77 29.63
N SER A 12 -18.32 32.49 29.62
CA SER A 12 -17.15 32.00 30.34
C SER A 12 -15.85 32.58 29.75
N PRO A 13 -14.88 33.01 30.57
CA PRO A 13 -13.57 33.45 30.08
C PRO A 13 -12.81 32.40 29.24
N ASN A 14 -13.14 31.12 29.41
CA ASN A 14 -12.52 30.05 28.61
C ASN A 14 -12.80 30.14 27.11
N VAL A 15 -13.80 30.94 26.72
CA VAL A 15 -14.17 31.08 25.30
C VAL A 15 -13.02 31.61 24.44
N GLU A 16 -12.16 32.48 24.98
CA GLU A 16 -10.98 32.99 24.26
C GLU A 16 -10.01 31.85 23.90
N LYS A 17 -9.79 30.93 24.83
CA LYS A 17 -8.93 29.78 24.63
C LYS A 17 -9.55 28.76 23.65
N LEU A 18 -10.86 28.60 23.70
CA LEU A 18 -11.58 27.63 22.88
C LEU A 18 -11.80 28.12 21.45
N LEU A 19 -12.22 29.38 21.29
CA LEU A 19 -12.67 29.91 20.00
C LEU A 19 -11.75 31.01 19.42
N GLY A 20 -10.88 31.59 20.25
CA GLY A 20 -10.05 32.75 19.88
C GLY A 20 -10.81 34.06 19.82
N ILE A 21 -12.02 34.12 20.38
CA ILE A 21 -12.93 35.30 20.42
C ILE A 21 -13.02 35.78 21.87
N THR A 22 -13.00 37.10 22.08
CA THR A 22 -13.09 37.65 23.44
C THR A 22 -14.52 37.62 23.99
N VAL A 23 -14.64 37.66 25.33
CA VAL A 23 -15.92 37.69 26.02
C VAL A 23 -16.73 38.92 25.56
N GLU A 24 -16.08 40.09 25.44
CA GLU A 24 -16.72 41.35 25.04
C GLU A 24 -17.27 41.27 23.61
N GLN A 25 -16.56 40.63 22.70
CA GLN A 25 -17.01 40.44 21.32
C GLN A 25 -18.31 39.64 21.29
N ILE A 26 -18.39 38.51 22.03
CA ILE A 26 -19.59 37.69 22.09
C ILE A 26 -20.75 38.38 22.79
N GLN A 27 -20.48 39.14 23.87
CA GLN A 27 -21.52 39.92 24.58
C GLN A 27 -22.08 41.03 23.73
N LYS A 28 -21.24 41.65 22.89
CA LYS A 28 -21.67 42.71 21.96
C LYS A 28 -22.49 42.14 20.80
N ASP A 29 -22.05 41.06 20.20
CA ASP A 29 -22.71 40.40 19.06
C ASP A 29 -22.42 38.91 19.04
N ILE A 30 -23.41 38.08 19.30
CA ILE A 30 -23.28 36.63 19.30
C ILE A 30 -23.00 36.05 17.89
N SER A 31 -23.31 36.82 16.83
CA SER A 31 -23.06 36.40 15.46
C SER A 31 -21.58 36.21 15.15
N VAL A 32 -20.67 36.72 15.99
CA VAL A 32 -19.22 36.48 15.87
C VAL A 32 -18.85 34.99 16.06
N LEU A 33 -19.72 34.21 16.71
CA LEU A 33 -19.56 32.76 16.81
C LEU A 33 -19.76 32.06 15.46
N GLY A 34 -20.16 32.80 14.42
CA GLY A 34 -20.47 32.27 13.11
C GLY A 34 -21.74 31.43 13.12
N LYS A 35 -21.90 30.67 12.05
CA LYS A 35 -23.01 29.72 11.97
C LYS A 35 -22.68 28.50 12.83
N LEU A 36 -23.26 28.43 14.02
CA LEU A 36 -23.27 27.24 14.85
C LEU A 36 -24.23 26.22 14.23
N HIS A 37 -23.82 25.66 13.09
CA HIS A 37 -24.61 24.66 12.37
C HIS A 37 -24.01 23.26 12.58
N SER A 38 -24.87 22.26 12.75
CA SER A 38 -24.43 20.87 12.64
C SER A 38 -24.10 20.54 11.16
N GLU A 39 -23.13 19.68 10.93
CA GLU A 39 -22.82 19.14 9.60
C GLU A 39 -24.04 18.46 8.94
N ASP A 40 -24.96 17.93 9.75
CA ASP A 40 -26.19 17.24 9.32
C ASP A 40 -27.38 18.18 9.10
N CYS A 41 -27.15 19.50 9.10
CA CYS A 41 -28.23 20.47 8.99
C CYS A 41 -28.67 20.69 7.54
N GLU A 42 -29.82 20.18 7.17
CA GLU A 42 -30.45 20.38 5.84
C GLU A 42 -30.78 21.85 5.52
N ASP A 43 -31.00 22.69 6.55
CA ASP A 43 -31.29 24.12 6.39
C ASP A 43 -30.34 25.03 7.21
N PRO A 44 -29.35 25.67 6.55
CA PRO A 44 -28.42 26.59 7.21
C PRO A 44 -29.07 27.84 7.83
N LYS A 45 -30.34 28.10 7.55
CA LYS A 45 -31.09 29.24 8.06
C LYS A 45 -31.93 28.90 9.30
N LYS A 46 -32.04 27.62 9.65
CA LYS A 46 -32.84 27.18 10.77
C LYS A 46 -32.15 27.56 12.09
N ASN A 47 -32.86 28.34 12.90
CA ASN A 47 -32.37 28.77 14.21
C ASN A 47 -32.83 27.76 15.26
N TYR A 48 -32.00 26.75 15.52
CA TYR A 48 -32.28 25.67 16.47
C TYR A 48 -32.65 26.14 17.86
N LEU A 49 -32.07 27.26 18.31
CA LEU A 49 -32.39 27.82 19.65
C LEU A 49 -33.88 28.23 19.77
N LYS A 50 -34.53 28.65 18.68
CA LYS A 50 -35.96 29.05 18.73
C LYS A 50 -36.90 27.90 19.04
N GLU A 51 -36.50 26.68 18.66
CA GLU A 51 -37.32 25.47 18.81
C GLU A 51 -37.24 24.87 20.21
N ILE A 52 -36.18 25.20 20.98
CA ILE A 52 -36.01 24.67 22.34
C ILE A 52 -37.03 25.27 23.30
N GLN A 53 -37.88 24.42 23.89
CA GLN A 53 -38.82 24.85 24.92
C GLN A 53 -38.17 24.96 26.29
N VAL A 54 -38.89 25.57 27.27
CA VAL A 54 -38.41 25.62 28.67
C VAL A 54 -38.32 24.19 29.21
N ASN A 55 -37.21 23.85 29.87
CA ASN A 55 -36.84 22.50 30.34
C ASN A 55 -36.59 21.46 29.26
N GLU A 56 -36.42 21.89 28.01
CA GLU A 56 -36.02 21.04 26.90
C GLU A 56 -34.53 21.22 26.63
N GLN A 57 -33.88 20.14 26.16
CA GLN A 57 -32.47 20.12 25.82
C GLN A 57 -32.32 19.64 24.38
N GLN A 58 -31.42 20.26 23.64
CA GLN A 58 -30.94 19.80 22.32
C GLN A 58 -29.44 19.77 22.31
N GLU A 59 -28.87 18.86 21.56
CA GLU A 59 -27.43 18.71 21.42
C GLU A 59 -27.04 18.50 19.96
N TRP A 60 -25.87 19.01 19.58
CA TRP A 60 -25.29 18.81 18.24
C TRP A 60 -23.79 19.03 18.25
N ASP A 61 -23.11 18.45 17.27
CA ASP A 61 -21.71 18.68 16.99
C ASP A 61 -21.56 19.74 15.90
N PHE A 62 -20.48 20.52 15.94
CA PHE A 62 -20.14 21.44 14.87
C PHE A 62 -18.64 21.62 14.74
N GLU A 63 -18.23 21.97 13.53
CA GLU A 63 -16.86 22.25 13.17
C GLU A 63 -16.62 23.75 13.21
N TYR A 64 -15.46 24.14 13.73
CA TYR A 64 -15.09 25.54 13.92
C TYR A 64 -13.62 25.79 13.62
N VAL A 65 -13.32 26.89 12.93
CA VAL A 65 -11.95 27.35 12.73
C VAL A 65 -11.60 28.40 13.79
N HIS A 66 -10.63 28.06 14.63
CA HIS A 66 -10.19 28.91 15.72
C HIS A 66 -9.66 30.26 15.21
N GLN A 67 -10.26 31.40 15.63
CA GLN A 67 -10.07 32.71 15.01
C GLN A 67 -8.61 33.22 15.06
N LYS A 68 -7.84 32.87 16.10
CA LYS A 68 -6.46 33.35 16.27
C LYS A 68 -5.42 32.41 15.63
N THR A 69 -5.67 31.10 15.65
CA THR A 69 -4.68 30.06 15.21
C THR A 69 -4.95 29.49 13.84
N GLY A 70 -6.17 29.63 13.31
CA GLY A 70 -6.61 28.98 12.09
C GLY A 70 -6.78 27.45 12.24
N GLU A 71 -6.69 26.91 13.47
CA GLU A 71 -6.83 25.49 13.73
C GLU A 71 -8.30 25.06 13.62
N GLN A 72 -8.55 23.98 12.91
CA GLN A 72 -9.85 23.34 12.82
C GLN A 72 -10.14 22.57 14.11
N ARG A 73 -11.29 22.85 14.74
CA ARG A 73 -11.73 22.26 16.00
C ARG A 73 -13.14 21.74 15.89
N TRP A 74 -13.43 20.74 16.68
CA TRP A 74 -14.76 20.11 16.79
C TRP A 74 -15.33 20.33 18.17
N PHE A 75 -16.54 20.86 18.22
CA PHE A 75 -17.24 21.14 19.46
C PHE A 75 -18.53 20.37 19.53
N HIS A 76 -18.85 19.91 20.74
CA HIS A 76 -20.16 19.41 21.09
C HIS A 76 -20.90 20.49 21.90
N ILE A 77 -22.07 20.89 21.44
CA ILE A 77 -22.92 21.88 22.12
C ILE A 77 -24.13 21.17 22.73
N ILE A 78 -24.43 21.54 23.96
CA ILE A 78 -25.68 21.24 24.63
C ILE A 78 -26.36 22.58 24.87
N ALA A 79 -27.56 22.76 24.31
CA ALA A 79 -28.39 23.94 24.52
C ALA A 79 -29.64 23.56 25.32
N MET A 80 -29.90 24.31 26.39
CA MET A 80 -31.00 24.04 27.30
C MET A 80 -31.87 25.30 27.46
N GLY A 81 -33.17 25.14 27.29
CA GLY A 81 -34.16 26.20 27.59
C GLY A 81 -34.43 26.26 29.09
N SER A 82 -34.34 27.43 29.68
CA SER A 82 -34.61 27.68 31.11
C SER A 82 -35.49 28.92 31.29
N GLU A 83 -36.22 29.03 32.40
CA GLU A 83 -36.98 30.21 32.79
C GLU A 83 -36.35 30.83 34.01
N VAL A 84 -35.98 32.12 33.93
CA VAL A 84 -35.40 32.88 35.05
C VAL A 84 -36.16 34.21 35.17
N ASN A 85 -36.77 34.43 36.32
CA ASN A 85 -37.58 35.62 36.60
C ASN A 85 -38.67 35.89 35.55
N GLY A 86 -39.40 34.83 35.10
CA GLY A 86 -40.46 34.94 34.13
C GLY A 86 -39.98 35.19 32.68
N LYS A 87 -38.68 35.09 32.42
CA LYS A 87 -38.09 35.25 31.08
C LYS A 87 -37.45 33.96 30.64
N LYS A 88 -37.73 33.58 29.40
CA LYS A 88 -37.10 32.40 28.76
C LYS A 88 -35.63 32.76 28.43
N LYS A 89 -34.72 31.89 28.81
CA LYS A 89 -33.28 32.01 28.56
C LYS A 89 -32.73 30.69 28.00
N TYR A 90 -31.61 30.75 27.27
CA TYR A 90 -30.88 29.58 26.83
C TYR A 90 -29.55 29.51 27.58
N ILE A 91 -29.22 28.29 28.01
CA ILE A 91 -27.91 27.93 28.54
C ILE A 91 -27.23 27.07 27.47
N LEU A 92 -26.07 27.51 27.01
CA LEU A 92 -25.26 26.76 26.06
C LEU A 92 -23.99 26.29 26.77
N VAL A 93 -23.76 25.01 26.74
CA VAL A 93 -22.51 24.36 27.19
C VAL A 93 -21.79 23.84 25.97
N MET A 94 -20.53 24.23 25.85
CA MET A 94 -19.69 23.86 24.71
C MET A 94 -18.48 23.05 25.21
N SER A 95 -18.24 21.88 24.67
CA SER A 95 -17.09 21.05 24.97
C SER A 95 -16.26 20.81 23.72
N ASP A 96 -14.95 21.00 23.84
CA ASP A 96 -13.98 20.73 22.76
C ASP A 96 -13.77 19.22 22.65
N ARG A 97 -14.11 18.65 21.50
CA ARG A 97 -13.96 17.24 21.13
C ARG A 97 -12.88 17.01 20.08
N THR A 98 -12.06 18.02 19.81
CA THR A 98 -11.05 17.98 18.75
C THR A 98 -10.09 16.81 18.92
N VAL A 99 -9.60 16.59 20.16
CA VAL A 99 -8.68 15.46 20.44
C VAL A 99 -9.38 14.13 20.25
N ASP A 100 -10.61 13.98 20.76
CA ASP A 100 -11.39 12.74 20.62
C ASP A 100 -11.68 12.42 19.15
N LYS A 101 -12.07 13.41 18.35
CA LYS A 101 -12.32 13.24 16.90
C LYS A 101 -11.05 12.86 16.15
N LYS A 102 -9.93 13.56 16.37
CA LYS A 102 -8.63 13.24 15.75
C LYS A 102 -8.16 11.83 16.13
N MET A 103 -8.32 11.46 17.41
CA MET A 103 -7.94 10.13 17.90
C MET A 103 -8.81 9.02 17.26
N ASN A 104 -10.13 9.21 17.21
CA ASN A 104 -11.04 8.28 16.58
C ASN A 104 -10.74 8.13 15.08
N GLN A 105 -10.49 9.23 14.37
CA GLN A 105 -10.12 9.19 12.96
C GLN A 105 -8.83 8.40 12.74
N ALA A 106 -7.77 8.67 13.52
CA ALA A 106 -6.52 7.92 13.46
C ALA A 106 -6.71 6.43 13.77
N LEU A 107 -7.58 6.12 14.74
CA LEU A 107 -7.93 4.73 15.07
C LEU A 107 -8.63 4.03 13.90
N TYR A 108 -9.63 4.68 13.28
CA TYR A 108 -10.32 4.14 12.11
C TYR A 108 -9.36 3.87 10.94
N GLU A 109 -8.44 4.80 10.67
CA GLU A 109 -7.43 4.64 9.63
C GLU A 109 -6.49 3.48 9.93
N ALA A 110 -6.01 3.37 11.18
CA ALA A 110 -5.16 2.27 11.62
C ALA A 110 -5.87 0.90 11.52
N VAL A 111 -7.15 0.82 11.94
CA VAL A 111 -7.95 -0.42 11.82
C VAL A 111 -8.14 -0.80 10.34
N ARG A 112 -8.51 0.15 9.48
CA ARG A 112 -8.66 -0.11 8.03
C ARG A 112 -7.35 -0.59 7.39
N ALA A 113 -6.22 0.02 7.75
CA ALA A 113 -4.91 -0.40 7.26
C ALA A 113 -4.58 -1.83 7.72
N ALA A 114 -4.81 -2.14 9.01
CA ALA A 114 -4.60 -3.48 9.57
C ALA A 114 -5.51 -4.54 8.92
N GLU A 115 -6.79 -4.24 8.70
CA GLU A 115 -7.72 -5.15 8.01
C GLU A 115 -7.30 -5.41 6.57
N THR A 116 -6.86 -4.37 5.85
CA THR A 116 -6.40 -4.50 4.46
C THR A 116 -5.17 -5.40 4.39
N ALA A 117 -4.19 -5.17 5.27
CA ALA A 117 -2.98 -6.00 5.36
C ALA A 117 -3.33 -7.47 5.73
N ASN A 118 -4.26 -7.68 6.66
CA ASN A 118 -4.67 -9.03 7.06
C ASN A 118 -5.41 -9.78 5.94
N ARG A 119 -6.26 -9.09 5.17
CA ARG A 119 -6.93 -9.67 4.00
C ARG A 119 -5.91 -10.04 2.92
N ALA A 120 -4.95 -9.17 2.63
CA ALA A 120 -3.86 -9.46 1.68
C ALA A 120 -3.08 -10.70 2.10
N LYS A 121 -2.70 -10.80 3.39
CA LYS A 121 -2.00 -11.96 3.97
C LYS A 121 -2.83 -13.26 3.87
N SER A 122 -4.14 -13.20 4.15
CA SER A 122 -5.02 -14.38 4.05
C SER A 122 -5.17 -14.86 2.59
N THR A 123 -5.32 -13.93 1.67
CA THR A 123 -5.38 -14.23 0.22
C THR A 123 -4.06 -14.85 -0.25
N PHE A 124 -2.92 -14.33 0.20
CA PHE A 124 -1.61 -14.89 -0.09
C PHE A 124 -1.48 -16.34 0.37
N LEU A 125 -1.78 -16.63 1.64
CA LEU A 125 -1.70 -17.99 2.18
C LEU A 125 -2.60 -18.97 1.43
N SER A 126 -3.80 -18.54 1.02
CA SER A 126 -4.70 -19.34 0.19
C SER A 126 -4.12 -19.63 -1.19
N ASN A 127 -3.58 -18.60 -1.86
CA ASN A 127 -2.96 -18.74 -3.17
C ASN A 127 -1.70 -19.62 -3.10
N MET A 128 -0.86 -19.42 -2.07
CA MET A 128 0.34 -20.25 -1.85
C MET A 128 0.00 -21.71 -1.61
N SER A 129 -1.05 -22.00 -0.84
CA SER A 129 -1.51 -23.39 -0.64
C SER A 129 -1.91 -24.04 -1.97
N HIS A 130 -2.56 -23.31 -2.86
CA HIS A 130 -2.91 -23.79 -4.20
C HIS A 130 -1.66 -23.99 -5.08
N ASP A 131 -0.77 -22.99 -5.09
CA ASP A 131 0.42 -22.98 -5.95
C ASP A 131 1.48 -24.03 -5.51
N ILE A 132 1.52 -24.38 -4.22
CA ILE A 132 2.30 -25.51 -3.68
C ILE A 132 1.66 -26.85 -4.01
N ARG A 133 0.32 -26.96 -3.92
CA ARG A 133 -0.39 -28.21 -4.16
C ARG A 133 -0.27 -28.68 -5.61
N THR A 134 -0.27 -27.77 -6.56
CA THR A 134 -0.22 -28.09 -7.99
C THR A 134 1.06 -28.85 -8.38
N PRO A 135 2.29 -28.34 -8.13
CA PRO A 135 3.52 -29.09 -8.43
C PRO A 135 3.67 -30.34 -7.57
N MET A 136 3.20 -30.33 -6.31
CA MET A 136 3.22 -31.52 -5.47
C MET A 136 2.37 -32.65 -6.04
N ASN A 137 1.16 -32.35 -6.50
CA ASN A 137 0.29 -33.34 -7.16
C ASN A 137 0.89 -33.84 -8.49
N ALA A 138 1.58 -32.95 -9.21
CA ALA A 138 2.30 -33.33 -10.42
C ALA A 138 3.45 -34.30 -10.12
N VAL A 139 4.25 -34.06 -9.07
CA VAL A 139 5.30 -34.99 -8.61
C VAL A 139 4.70 -36.35 -8.27
N ILE A 140 3.64 -36.40 -7.45
CA ILE A 140 2.98 -37.65 -7.07
C ILE A 140 2.41 -38.36 -8.29
N GLY A 141 1.69 -37.65 -9.18
CA GLY A 141 1.08 -38.25 -10.37
C GLY A 141 2.10 -38.82 -11.36
N PHE A 142 3.16 -38.05 -11.66
CA PHE A 142 4.21 -38.55 -12.56
C PHE A 142 5.04 -39.66 -11.95
N THR A 143 5.23 -39.70 -10.62
CA THR A 143 5.86 -40.81 -9.91
C THR A 143 5.01 -42.08 -10.06
N THR A 144 3.70 -41.98 -9.85
CA THR A 144 2.77 -43.11 -10.04
C THR A 144 2.81 -43.63 -11.48
N LEU A 145 2.80 -42.72 -12.47
CA LEU A 145 2.90 -43.08 -13.89
C LEU A 145 4.25 -43.71 -14.24
N ALA A 146 5.35 -43.24 -13.65
CA ALA A 146 6.67 -43.80 -13.86
C ALA A 146 6.74 -45.24 -13.33
N VAL A 147 6.20 -45.48 -12.13
CA VAL A 147 6.13 -46.83 -11.54
C VAL A 147 5.27 -47.77 -12.39
N SER A 148 4.11 -47.30 -12.87
CA SER A 148 3.20 -48.12 -13.70
C SER A 148 3.73 -48.39 -15.11
N ASN A 149 4.77 -47.69 -15.57
CA ASN A 149 5.37 -47.84 -16.89
C ASN A 149 6.86 -48.20 -16.80
N ILE A 150 7.29 -48.91 -15.75
CA ILE A 150 8.70 -49.10 -15.41
C ILE A 150 9.50 -49.75 -16.54
N ASP A 151 8.87 -50.60 -17.35
CA ASP A 151 9.50 -51.30 -18.48
C ASP A 151 9.65 -50.39 -19.73
N ASN A 152 9.01 -49.25 -19.76
CA ASN A 152 9.11 -48.30 -20.87
C ASN A 152 10.07 -47.14 -20.52
N LYS A 153 11.35 -47.34 -20.88
CA LYS A 153 12.43 -46.38 -20.56
C LYS A 153 12.19 -44.96 -21.06
N GLU A 154 11.56 -44.77 -22.22
CA GLU A 154 11.29 -43.43 -22.76
C GLU A 154 10.24 -42.71 -21.94
N LYS A 155 9.12 -43.38 -21.62
CA LYS A 155 8.07 -42.80 -20.76
C LYS A 155 8.59 -42.48 -19.36
N VAL A 156 9.37 -43.42 -18.78
CA VAL A 156 9.96 -43.20 -17.44
C VAL A 156 10.88 -41.99 -17.47
N ARG A 157 11.73 -41.84 -18.50
CA ARG A 157 12.60 -40.63 -18.62
C ARG A 157 11.80 -39.34 -18.75
N ASP A 158 10.72 -39.32 -19.53
CA ASP A 158 9.82 -38.15 -19.64
C ASP A 158 9.18 -37.81 -18.30
N TYR A 159 8.65 -38.80 -17.58
CA TYR A 159 8.04 -38.59 -16.26
C TYR A 159 9.05 -38.11 -15.23
N LEU A 160 10.26 -38.65 -15.20
CA LEU A 160 11.34 -38.16 -14.32
C LEU A 160 11.73 -36.71 -14.63
N GLY A 161 11.78 -36.32 -15.91
CA GLY A 161 11.98 -34.93 -16.30
C GLY A 161 10.89 -33.98 -15.78
N LYS A 162 9.64 -34.41 -15.86
CA LYS A 162 8.49 -33.64 -15.33
C LYS A 162 8.49 -33.58 -13.82
N ILE A 163 8.89 -34.66 -13.13
CA ILE A 163 9.07 -34.68 -11.68
C ILE A 163 10.14 -33.66 -11.26
N LEU A 164 11.31 -33.70 -11.91
CA LEU A 164 12.40 -32.77 -11.61
C LEU A 164 11.99 -31.31 -11.83
N SER A 165 11.33 -31.02 -12.94
CA SER A 165 10.81 -29.67 -13.25
C SER A 165 9.81 -29.18 -12.17
N SER A 166 8.86 -30.03 -11.77
CA SER A 166 7.86 -29.72 -10.75
C SER A 166 8.49 -29.53 -9.36
N SER A 167 9.50 -30.33 -9.02
CA SER A 167 10.24 -30.23 -7.76
C SER A 167 11.06 -28.94 -7.68
N ASN A 168 11.73 -28.56 -8.77
CA ASN A 168 12.48 -27.31 -8.84
C ASN A 168 11.54 -26.10 -8.73
N HIS A 169 10.37 -26.16 -9.34
CA HIS A 169 9.35 -25.11 -9.19
C HIS A 169 8.84 -25.01 -7.75
N LEU A 170 8.59 -26.15 -7.09
CA LEU A 170 8.19 -26.16 -5.67
C LEU A 170 9.26 -25.57 -4.76
N LEU A 171 10.53 -25.89 -5.01
CA LEU A 171 11.65 -25.33 -4.23
C LEU A 171 11.75 -23.81 -4.41
N SER A 172 11.56 -23.31 -5.62
CA SER A 172 11.51 -21.85 -5.87
C SER A 172 10.39 -21.19 -5.06
N LEU A 173 9.17 -21.76 -5.06
CA LEU A 173 8.04 -21.22 -4.29
C LEU A 173 8.32 -21.19 -2.79
N ILE A 174 8.95 -22.22 -2.23
CA ILE A 174 9.32 -22.27 -0.81
C ILE A 174 10.34 -21.19 -0.49
N ASN A 175 11.36 -21.01 -1.33
CA ASN A 175 12.38 -19.98 -1.13
C ASN A 175 11.77 -18.57 -1.22
N ASP A 176 10.84 -18.31 -2.14
CA ASP A 176 10.13 -17.04 -2.26
C ASP A 176 9.36 -16.71 -0.97
N VAL A 177 8.66 -17.70 -0.38
CA VAL A 177 7.94 -17.54 0.90
C VAL A 177 8.90 -17.25 2.07
N LEU A 178 10.03 -17.97 2.13
CA LEU A 178 11.03 -17.76 3.17
C LEU A 178 11.69 -16.38 3.05
N ASP A 179 12.01 -15.94 1.84
CA ASP A 179 12.56 -14.60 1.60
C ASP A 179 11.56 -13.52 2.00
N MET A 180 10.28 -13.65 1.64
CA MET A 180 9.23 -12.72 2.07
C MET A 180 9.13 -12.64 3.60
N SER A 181 9.14 -13.78 4.29
CA SER A 181 9.12 -13.83 5.76
C SER A 181 10.32 -13.12 6.39
N ARG A 182 11.53 -13.25 5.78
CA ARG A 182 12.73 -12.57 6.23
C ARG A 182 12.65 -11.04 6.00
N ILE A 183 12.09 -10.62 4.85
CA ILE A 183 11.85 -9.20 4.54
C ILE A 183 10.89 -8.59 5.56
N GLU A 184 9.71 -9.21 5.76
CA GLU A 184 8.70 -8.72 6.71
C GLU A 184 9.22 -8.62 8.15
N SER A 185 10.06 -9.56 8.57
CA SER A 185 10.66 -9.55 9.91
C SER A 185 11.87 -8.62 10.08
N GLY A 186 12.30 -7.93 9.00
CA GLY A 186 13.48 -7.07 9.01
C GLY A 186 14.81 -7.84 9.25
N LYS A 187 14.83 -9.15 9.03
CA LYS A 187 15.97 -10.04 9.28
C LYS A 187 16.83 -10.31 8.04
N ILE A 188 16.66 -9.53 6.98
CA ILE A 188 17.58 -9.61 5.85
C ILE A 188 18.89 -8.91 6.22
N HIS A 189 19.98 -9.65 6.14
CA HIS A 189 21.32 -9.12 6.15
C HIS A 189 21.88 -9.22 4.74
N LEU A 190 22.42 -8.11 4.23
CA LEU A 190 23.13 -8.08 2.96
C LEU A 190 24.59 -8.49 3.20
N GLU A 191 25.07 -9.44 2.41
CA GLU A 191 26.47 -9.88 2.41
C GLU A 191 27.22 -9.12 1.30
N GLU A 192 27.68 -7.93 1.63
CA GLU A 192 28.40 -7.07 0.68
C GLU A 192 29.83 -7.59 0.47
N THR A 193 30.12 -7.97 -0.76
CA THR A 193 31.45 -8.42 -1.22
C THR A 193 31.87 -7.63 -2.44
N GLU A 194 33.14 -7.67 -2.80
CA GLU A 194 33.62 -7.11 -4.07
C GLU A 194 33.11 -7.97 -5.23
N VAL A 195 32.42 -7.35 -6.17
CA VAL A 195 31.71 -8.01 -7.27
C VAL A 195 31.94 -7.25 -8.56
N SER A 196 32.36 -7.94 -9.61
CA SER A 196 32.39 -7.41 -10.96
C SER A 196 30.98 -7.43 -11.58
N LEU A 197 30.48 -6.27 -11.96
CA LEU A 197 29.18 -6.16 -12.64
C LEU A 197 29.20 -6.79 -14.03
N SER A 198 30.34 -6.82 -14.68
CA SER A 198 30.56 -7.52 -15.95
C SER A 198 30.33 -9.02 -15.79
N ASP A 199 30.89 -9.62 -14.71
CA ASP A 199 30.68 -11.04 -14.41
C ASP A 199 29.22 -11.34 -14.09
N VAL A 200 28.54 -10.46 -13.34
CA VAL A 200 27.11 -10.58 -13.08
C VAL A 200 26.30 -10.64 -14.37
N LEU A 201 26.56 -9.71 -15.30
CA LEU A 201 25.86 -9.68 -16.60
C LEU A 201 26.19 -10.92 -17.45
N HIS A 202 27.41 -11.41 -17.40
CA HIS A 202 27.83 -12.63 -18.11
C HIS A 202 27.13 -13.87 -17.56
N ASP A 203 27.09 -14.03 -16.24
CA ASP A 203 26.40 -15.14 -15.55
C ASP A 203 24.90 -15.14 -15.90
N LEU A 204 24.24 -13.95 -15.80
CA LEU A 204 22.84 -13.79 -16.17
C LEU A 204 22.57 -14.16 -17.62
N LYS A 205 23.40 -13.69 -18.56
CA LYS A 205 23.29 -14.04 -19.98
C LYS A 205 23.35 -15.54 -20.17
N THR A 206 24.29 -16.21 -19.51
CA THR A 206 24.47 -17.67 -19.59
C THR A 206 23.23 -18.41 -19.11
N ILE A 207 22.68 -17.99 -17.96
CA ILE A 207 21.49 -18.62 -17.36
C ILE A 207 20.25 -18.47 -18.25
N ILE A 208 20.01 -17.29 -18.83
CA ILE A 208 18.78 -17.02 -19.59
C ILE A 208 18.86 -17.43 -21.06
N SER A 209 20.06 -17.67 -21.61
CA SER A 209 20.27 -17.94 -23.05
C SER A 209 19.43 -19.10 -23.57
N GLY A 210 19.29 -20.18 -22.79
CA GLY A 210 18.46 -21.33 -23.15
C GLY A 210 16.98 -20.95 -23.33
N HIS A 211 16.44 -20.10 -22.45
CA HIS A 211 15.04 -19.65 -22.52
C HIS A 211 14.82 -18.65 -23.66
N ILE A 212 15.78 -17.77 -23.90
CA ILE A 212 15.81 -16.81 -25.03
C ILE A 212 15.74 -17.56 -26.34
N TYR A 213 16.63 -18.56 -26.52
CA TYR A 213 16.67 -19.38 -27.74
C TYR A 213 15.39 -20.21 -27.93
N ALA A 214 14.93 -20.89 -26.88
CA ALA A 214 13.73 -21.74 -26.95
C ALA A 214 12.47 -20.94 -27.32
N LYS A 215 12.42 -19.64 -26.95
CA LYS A 215 11.30 -18.74 -27.25
C LYS A 215 11.53 -17.86 -28.47
N GLN A 216 12.67 -18.00 -29.15
CA GLN A 216 13.05 -17.22 -30.35
C GLN A 216 13.02 -15.70 -30.06
N LEU A 217 13.55 -15.26 -28.92
CA LEU A 217 13.66 -13.87 -28.56
C LEU A 217 15.03 -13.29 -28.94
N GLU A 218 15.08 -11.97 -29.15
CA GLU A 218 16.33 -11.24 -29.25
C GLU A 218 16.76 -10.72 -27.89
N LEU A 219 18.04 -10.90 -27.53
CA LEU A 219 18.61 -10.41 -26.27
C LEU A 219 19.72 -9.40 -26.55
N TYR A 220 19.57 -8.20 -25.99
CA TYR A 220 20.59 -7.15 -26.00
C TYR A 220 21.05 -6.86 -24.58
N MET A 221 22.36 -6.87 -24.34
CA MET A 221 22.95 -6.48 -23.06
C MET A 221 24.05 -5.45 -23.28
N ASP A 222 23.94 -4.30 -22.62
CA ASP A 222 24.77 -3.12 -22.84
C ASP A 222 25.20 -2.54 -21.49
N ALA A 223 26.52 -2.30 -21.33
CA ALA A 223 27.15 -1.69 -20.17
C ALA A 223 28.19 -0.61 -20.60
N MET A 224 28.01 0.02 -21.77
CA MET A 224 28.99 0.94 -22.35
C MET A 224 29.22 2.22 -21.51
N ASP A 225 28.25 2.59 -20.68
CA ASP A 225 28.30 3.79 -19.85
C ASP A 225 28.80 3.51 -18.41
N VAL A 226 29.57 2.43 -18.21
CA VAL A 226 30.13 2.02 -16.90
C VAL A 226 31.65 2.15 -16.94
N THR A 227 32.21 2.90 -16.00
CA THR A 227 33.67 3.09 -15.85
C THR A 227 34.24 2.30 -14.69
N ASP A 228 33.46 2.13 -13.61
CA ASP A 228 33.84 1.38 -12.43
C ASP A 228 32.97 0.12 -12.36
N GLU A 229 33.54 -1.00 -12.82
CA GLU A 229 32.80 -2.28 -12.92
C GLU A 229 32.79 -3.04 -11.58
N ASP A 230 33.82 -2.83 -10.75
CA ASP A 230 33.97 -3.50 -9.46
C ASP A 230 33.27 -2.70 -8.36
N VAL A 231 32.30 -3.34 -7.71
CA VAL A 231 31.45 -2.71 -6.69
C VAL A 231 31.29 -3.59 -5.47
N TYR A 232 31.04 -3.00 -4.31
CA TYR A 232 30.65 -3.72 -3.11
C TYR A 232 29.13 -3.89 -3.10
N CYS A 233 28.66 -5.13 -3.27
CA CYS A 233 27.23 -5.47 -3.19
C CYS A 233 27.03 -6.94 -2.80
N ASP A 234 25.78 -7.31 -2.49
CA ASP A 234 25.38 -8.71 -2.35
C ASP A 234 25.08 -9.30 -3.75
N LYS A 235 26.04 -10.05 -4.31
CA LYS A 235 25.94 -10.69 -5.63
C LYS A 235 24.72 -11.60 -5.71
N THR A 236 24.41 -12.35 -4.67
CA THR A 236 23.31 -13.31 -4.64
C THR A 236 21.97 -12.60 -4.76
N ARG A 237 21.78 -11.55 -3.98
CA ARG A 237 20.54 -10.75 -4.00
C ARG A 237 20.40 -9.94 -5.27
N LEU A 238 21.50 -9.37 -5.77
CA LEU A 238 21.50 -8.68 -7.07
C LEU A 238 21.07 -9.62 -8.19
N ASN A 239 21.68 -10.81 -8.26
CA ASN A 239 21.29 -11.83 -9.26
C ASN A 239 19.84 -12.27 -9.11
N GLN A 240 19.35 -12.45 -7.89
CA GLN A 240 17.95 -12.82 -7.62
C GLN A 240 16.97 -11.77 -8.18
N VAL A 241 17.22 -10.48 -7.91
CA VAL A 241 16.39 -9.38 -8.44
C VAL A 241 16.41 -9.37 -9.97
N LEU A 242 17.60 -9.45 -10.56
CA LEU A 242 17.74 -9.39 -12.02
C LEU A 242 17.15 -10.61 -12.73
N LEU A 243 17.33 -11.82 -12.17
CA LEU A 243 16.69 -13.04 -12.70
C LEU A 243 15.17 -12.97 -12.62
N ASN A 244 14.60 -12.41 -11.55
CA ASN A 244 13.15 -12.19 -11.44
C ASN A 244 12.62 -11.23 -12.51
N LEU A 245 13.31 -10.12 -12.76
CA LEU A 245 12.94 -9.17 -13.82
C LEU A 245 13.08 -9.80 -15.21
N LEU A 246 14.19 -10.49 -15.47
CA LEU A 246 14.46 -11.12 -16.77
C LEU A 246 13.52 -12.29 -17.05
N SER A 247 13.22 -13.12 -16.06
CA SER A 247 12.27 -14.22 -16.22
C SER A 247 10.86 -13.69 -16.53
N ASN A 248 10.45 -12.58 -15.90
CA ASN A 248 9.19 -11.92 -16.23
C ASN A 248 9.23 -11.33 -17.65
N ALA A 249 10.28 -10.62 -18.04
CA ALA A 249 10.44 -10.09 -19.39
C ALA A 249 10.36 -11.21 -20.45
N ILE A 250 11.11 -12.29 -20.27
CA ILE A 250 11.07 -13.46 -21.17
C ILE A 250 9.69 -14.08 -21.21
N LYS A 251 9.04 -14.22 -20.07
CA LYS A 251 7.75 -14.86 -19.92
C LYS A 251 6.64 -14.11 -20.65
N PHE A 252 6.61 -12.79 -20.55
CA PHE A 252 5.55 -11.95 -21.10
C PHE A 252 5.83 -11.40 -22.50
N THR A 253 7.04 -11.60 -23.05
CA THR A 253 7.35 -11.25 -24.43
C THR A 253 6.96 -12.37 -25.39
N PRO A 254 6.17 -12.13 -26.44
CA PRO A 254 5.85 -13.15 -27.43
C PRO A 254 7.10 -13.55 -28.24
N ALA A 255 7.04 -14.71 -28.92
CA ALA A 255 8.10 -15.18 -29.79
C ALA A 255 8.44 -14.12 -30.87
N GLY A 256 9.73 -13.94 -31.18
CA GLY A 256 10.23 -12.90 -32.10
C GLY A 256 10.34 -11.51 -31.47
N GLY A 257 9.99 -11.36 -30.19
CA GLY A 257 10.16 -10.09 -29.46
C GLY A 257 11.57 -9.91 -28.92
N THR A 258 11.79 -8.76 -28.26
CA THR A 258 13.11 -8.33 -27.79
C THR A 258 13.11 -8.12 -26.28
N VAL A 259 14.18 -8.56 -25.62
CA VAL A 259 14.50 -8.24 -24.22
C VAL A 259 15.85 -7.53 -24.20
N SER A 260 15.94 -6.39 -23.53
CA SER A 260 17.19 -5.64 -23.40
C SER A 260 17.51 -5.32 -21.94
N VAL A 261 18.79 -5.43 -21.59
CA VAL A 261 19.35 -5.04 -20.29
C VAL A 261 20.37 -3.95 -20.54
N ARG A 262 20.23 -2.82 -19.89
CA ARG A 262 21.20 -1.73 -19.93
C ARG A 262 21.64 -1.36 -18.53
N LEU A 263 22.93 -1.34 -18.33
CA LEU A 263 23.59 -0.87 -17.14
C LEU A 263 24.20 0.50 -17.39
N LYS A 264 23.93 1.46 -16.51
CA LYS A 264 24.51 2.81 -16.55
C LYS A 264 25.05 3.18 -15.19
N GLN A 265 26.18 3.88 -15.20
CA GLN A 265 26.77 4.47 -14.00
C GLN A 265 26.56 5.99 -14.00
N PHE A 266 26.21 6.52 -12.84
CA PHE A 266 26.10 7.95 -12.56
C PHE A 266 26.96 8.31 -11.36
N PRO A 267 27.38 9.58 -11.21
CA PRO A 267 28.07 10.03 -10.02
C PRO A 267 27.25 9.74 -8.76
N GLY A 268 27.89 9.11 -7.77
CA GLY A 268 27.26 8.89 -6.47
C GLY A 268 27.16 10.17 -5.63
N THR A 269 26.30 10.15 -4.62
CA THR A 269 26.13 11.29 -3.70
C THR A 269 27.27 11.44 -2.69
N LYS A 270 28.04 10.37 -2.48
CA LYS A 270 29.21 10.35 -1.57
C LYS A 270 30.49 10.14 -2.37
N LYS A 271 31.61 10.70 -1.89
CA LYS A 271 32.93 10.48 -2.49
C LYS A 271 33.28 8.99 -2.42
N GLY A 272 33.63 8.41 -3.56
CA GLY A 272 33.95 6.98 -3.69
C GLY A 272 32.72 6.06 -3.82
N SER A 273 31.56 6.61 -4.09
CA SER A 273 30.36 5.84 -4.43
C SER A 273 29.86 6.17 -5.84
N GLY A 274 29.28 5.19 -6.53
CA GLY A 274 28.57 5.34 -7.79
C GLY A 274 27.08 5.01 -7.63
N LEU A 275 26.25 5.61 -8.47
CA LEU A 275 24.84 5.22 -8.62
C LEU A 275 24.75 4.40 -9.90
N TYR A 276 24.31 3.15 -9.78
CA TYR A 276 24.14 2.25 -10.93
C TYR A 276 22.65 2.06 -11.23
N GLU A 277 22.25 2.36 -12.45
CA GLU A 277 20.91 2.08 -12.96
C GLU A 277 20.95 0.83 -13.84
N ILE A 278 20.19 -0.19 -13.49
CA ILE A 278 19.99 -1.38 -14.33
C ILE A 278 18.57 -1.32 -14.88
N ARG A 279 18.46 -1.21 -16.20
CA ARG A 279 17.18 -1.12 -16.90
C ARG A 279 16.92 -2.38 -17.69
N VAL A 280 15.86 -3.11 -17.34
CA VAL A 280 15.33 -4.24 -18.10
C VAL A 280 14.14 -3.74 -18.92
N LYS A 281 14.17 -3.91 -20.24
CA LYS A 281 13.08 -3.53 -21.14
C LYS A 281 12.71 -4.71 -22.00
N ASP A 282 11.41 -4.93 -22.17
CA ASP A 282 10.84 -5.94 -23.05
C ASP A 282 9.85 -5.32 -24.05
N THR A 283 9.53 -6.08 -25.11
CA THR A 283 8.48 -5.75 -26.09
C THR A 283 7.26 -6.62 -25.91
N GLY A 284 6.97 -6.99 -24.66
CA GLY A 284 5.87 -7.87 -24.27
C GLY A 284 4.50 -7.19 -24.27
N ILE A 285 3.54 -7.87 -23.66
CA ILE A 285 2.13 -7.43 -23.59
C ILE A 285 1.92 -6.15 -22.79
N GLY A 286 2.93 -5.70 -22.04
CA GLY A 286 2.83 -4.55 -21.14
C GLY A 286 1.92 -4.81 -19.94
N MET A 287 1.64 -3.75 -19.19
CA MET A 287 0.81 -3.73 -17.99
C MET A 287 -0.22 -2.61 -18.07
N SER A 288 -1.41 -2.81 -17.50
CA SER A 288 -2.42 -1.77 -17.43
C SER A 288 -2.00 -0.63 -16.50
N GLN A 289 -2.47 0.59 -16.77
CA GLN A 289 -2.16 1.77 -15.94
C GLN A 289 -2.59 1.58 -14.48
N ASP A 290 -3.73 0.93 -14.26
CA ASP A 290 -4.25 0.64 -12.92
C ASP A 290 -3.38 -0.38 -12.15
N TYR A 291 -2.72 -1.28 -12.86
CA TYR A 291 -1.82 -2.26 -12.26
C TYR A 291 -0.44 -1.66 -11.95
N LEU A 292 0.05 -0.72 -12.74
CA LEU A 292 1.33 -0.04 -12.51
C LEU A 292 1.42 0.63 -11.15
N THR A 293 0.30 1.14 -10.61
CA THR A 293 0.27 1.74 -9.26
C THR A 293 0.42 0.71 -8.13
N LYS A 294 0.18 -0.57 -8.44
CA LYS A 294 0.13 -1.67 -7.45
C LYS A 294 1.18 -2.76 -7.69
N ILE A 295 2.04 -2.60 -8.70
CA ILE A 295 2.99 -3.64 -9.13
C ILE A 295 3.98 -4.07 -8.03
N PHE A 296 4.28 -3.17 -7.08
CA PHE A 296 5.13 -3.44 -5.92
C PHE A 296 4.35 -3.72 -4.64
N GLU A 297 3.01 -3.75 -4.70
CA GLU A 297 2.22 -4.24 -3.57
C GLU A 297 2.35 -5.76 -3.53
N ALA A 298 2.77 -6.28 -2.36
CA ALA A 298 2.90 -7.72 -2.16
C ALA A 298 1.58 -8.43 -2.48
N PHE A 299 1.67 -9.60 -3.14
CA PHE A 299 0.55 -10.50 -3.45
C PHE A 299 -0.42 -10.01 -4.52
N THR A 300 -0.03 -9.02 -5.32
CA THR A 300 -0.87 -8.52 -6.41
C THR A 300 -0.59 -9.24 -7.72
N ARG A 301 -1.64 -9.48 -8.50
CA ARG A 301 -1.57 -10.02 -9.88
C ARG A 301 -2.52 -9.27 -10.78
N GLU A 302 -2.13 -9.02 -12.01
CA GLU A 302 -3.03 -8.46 -13.00
C GLU A 302 -4.06 -9.50 -13.46
N LYS A 303 -5.36 -9.13 -13.42
CA LYS A 303 -6.47 -10.06 -13.75
C LYS A 303 -6.40 -10.60 -15.19
N ASN A 304 -5.78 -9.88 -16.10
CA ASN A 304 -5.64 -10.30 -17.51
C ASN A 304 -4.66 -11.46 -17.72
N THR A 305 -3.70 -11.66 -16.81
CA THR A 305 -2.76 -12.79 -16.87
C THR A 305 -3.45 -14.13 -16.58
N THR A 306 -4.59 -14.11 -15.90
CA THR A 306 -5.41 -15.32 -15.65
C THR A 306 -6.01 -15.87 -16.94
N LYS A 307 -6.31 -15.02 -17.93
CA LYS A 307 -6.82 -15.46 -19.26
C LYS A 307 -5.72 -16.02 -20.16
N SER A 308 -4.47 -15.61 -20.00
CA SER A 308 -3.32 -16.05 -20.81
C SER A 308 -2.70 -17.38 -20.36
N LYS A 309 -3.22 -18.04 -19.30
CA LYS A 309 -2.67 -19.27 -18.68
C LYS A 309 -1.18 -19.16 -18.28
N ILE A 310 -0.65 -17.95 -18.14
CA ILE A 310 0.74 -17.73 -17.74
C ILE A 310 0.83 -17.83 -16.22
N ALA A 311 1.41 -18.91 -15.70
CA ALA A 311 1.59 -19.11 -14.26
C ALA A 311 2.59 -18.11 -13.66
N GLY A 312 2.38 -17.65 -12.43
CA GLY A 312 3.27 -16.76 -11.68
C GLY A 312 2.81 -16.63 -10.25
N THR A 313 3.72 -16.38 -9.31
CA THR A 313 3.44 -16.31 -7.85
C THR A 313 2.83 -15.00 -7.39
N GLY A 314 3.09 -13.90 -8.09
CA GLY A 314 2.71 -12.54 -7.65
C GLY A 314 3.55 -12.02 -6.48
N LEU A 315 4.71 -12.66 -6.23
CA LEU A 315 5.70 -12.24 -5.24
C LEU A 315 6.74 -11.33 -5.87
#